data_ee5e3172adf6d3b9e133feced4c465a4
#
_entry.id   ee5e3172adf6d3b9e133feced4c465a4
#
_cell.length_a   1.000
_cell.length_b   1.000
_cell.length_c   1.000
_cell.angle_alpha   90.00
_cell.angle_beta   90.00
_cell.angle_gamma   90.00
#
_symmetry.space_group_name_H-M   'P 1'
#
loop_
_entity.id
_entity.type
_entity.pdbx_description
1 polymer ?
#
loop_
_entity_poly.entity_id
_entity_poly.type
_entity_poly.pdbx_seq_one_letter_code
_entity_poly.pdbx_strand_id
1 'polypeptide(L)'
;MQRHWRFFLLVVITVMALVRPPRPSEAYVATKTLAQMPVTGRLVGGGTFQGRLTVHTLTVDEEGQLAATGILQGTVTTAPGAVTTIPAHPFSAPASLLDLRGTCTTVVLDLAPIVLAPLGQQVTLVPIVLGQRGVQQQESLLRTTLCTVARLQE
;
A
#
# COMPACT_ATOMS: atom_id res chain seq x y z
N MET A 1 37.73 42.98 -25.11
CA MET A 1 36.41 42.51 -24.65
C MET A 1 36.12 41.01 -24.81
N GLN A 2 37.05 40.18 -25.35
CA GLN A 2 36.82 38.73 -25.56
C GLN A 2 37.26 37.82 -24.42
N ARG A 3 37.92 38.35 -23.40
CA ARG A 3 38.53 37.54 -22.32
C ARG A 3 37.58 37.15 -21.19
N HIS A 4 36.51 37.91 -21.00
CA HIS A 4 35.52 37.66 -19.95
C HIS A 4 34.43 36.64 -20.35
N TRP A 5 34.19 36.43 -21.63
CA TRP A 5 33.17 35.49 -22.10
C TRP A 5 33.58 34.03 -21.90
N ARG A 6 34.88 33.72 -21.96
CA ARG A 6 35.37 32.34 -21.77
C ARG A 6 35.24 31.86 -20.28
N PHE A 7 35.31 32.81 -19.34
CA PHE A 7 35.11 32.47 -17.92
C PHE A 7 33.63 32.23 -17.57
N PHE A 8 32.74 32.96 -18.20
CA PHE A 8 31.28 32.77 -17.99
C PHE A 8 30.80 31.42 -18.52
N LEU A 9 31.31 30.96 -19.66
CA LEU A 9 30.94 29.65 -20.24
C LEU A 9 31.43 28.48 -19.38
N LEU A 10 32.59 28.57 -18.75
CA LEU A 10 33.12 27.54 -17.88
C LEU A 10 32.34 27.42 -16.55
N VAL A 11 31.87 28.53 -15.99
CA VAL A 11 31.09 28.53 -14.77
C VAL A 11 29.70 27.93 -14.99
N VAL A 12 29.05 28.21 -16.12
CA VAL A 12 27.73 27.67 -16.45
C VAL A 12 27.78 26.13 -16.64
N ILE A 13 28.85 25.62 -17.25
CA ILE A 13 29.00 24.16 -17.46
C ILE A 13 29.22 23.43 -16.12
N THR A 14 29.92 24.06 -15.17
CA THR A 14 30.20 23.43 -13.85
C THR A 14 28.96 23.37 -12.96
N VAL A 15 28.03 24.31 -13.09
CA VAL A 15 26.78 24.32 -12.29
C VAL A 15 25.76 23.27 -12.82
N MET A 16 25.74 23.00 -14.13
CA MET A 16 24.85 21.96 -14.68
C MET A 16 25.25 20.51 -14.31
N ALA A 17 26.49 20.27 -13.91
CA ALA A 17 26.96 18.94 -13.52
C ALA A 17 26.53 18.52 -12.10
N LEU A 18 25.97 19.44 -11.29
CA LEU A 18 25.57 19.18 -9.89
C LEU A 18 24.10 18.84 -9.72
N VAL A 19 23.30 18.99 -10.79
CA VAL A 19 21.90 18.51 -10.76
C VAL A 19 21.93 17.01 -11.05
N ARG A 20 22.15 16.20 -10.04
CA ARG A 20 21.91 14.75 -10.13
C ARG A 20 20.41 14.57 -10.37
N PRO A 21 20.00 13.90 -11.48
CA PRO A 21 18.60 13.52 -11.63
C PRO A 21 18.22 12.67 -10.39
N PRO A 22 17.03 12.89 -9.82
CA PRO A 22 16.54 12.01 -8.76
C PRO A 22 16.64 10.59 -9.29
N ARG A 23 17.34 9.70 -8.58
CA ARG A 23 17.34 8.28 -8.89
C ARG A 23 15.89 7.84 -8.79
N PRO A 24 15.33 7.16 -9.82
CA PRO A 24 14.02 6.57 -9.66
C PRO A 24 14.12 5.63 -8.45
N SER A 25 13.32 5.89 -7.43
CA SER A 25 13.15 4.96 -6.33
C SER A 25 12.86 3.61 -6.94
N GLU A 26 13.66 2.60 -6.65
CA GLU A 26 13.36 1.24 -7.03
C GLU A 26 12.12 0.81 -6.23
N ALA A 27 10.94 1.23 -6.74
CA ALA A 27 9.68 0.70 -6.28
C ALA A 27 9.71 -0.80 -6.54
N TYR A 28 9.78 -1.58 -5.47
CA TYR A 28 9.67 -3.04 -5.55
C TYR A 28 8.25 -3.36 -6.02
N VAL A 29 8.10 -3.57 -7.33
CA VAL A 29 6.81 -3.88 -7.95
C VAL A 29 6.64 -5.39 -7.95
N ALA A 30 5.95 -5.94 -6.98
CA ALA A 30 5.44 -7.30 -7.06
C ALA A 30 4.16 -7.30 -7.93
N THR A 31 4.32 -7.58 -9.22
CA THR A 31 3.23 -7.58 -10.23
C THR A 31 2.48 -8.91 -10.30
N LYS A 32 2.17 -9.52 -9.19
CA LYS A 32 1.30 -10.72 -9.18
C LYS A 32 0.29 -10.55 -8.06
N THR A 33 -0.98 -10.86 -8.31
CA THR A 33 -2.02 -10.91 -7.27
C THR A 33 -1.45 -11.63 -6.04
N LEU A 34 -1.14 -10.87 -5.00
CA LEU A 34 -0.42 -11.41 -3.85
C LEU A 34 -1.35 -12.23 -2.96
N ALA A 35 -2.59 -11.79 -2.79
CA ALA A 35 -3.60 -12.52 -2.04
C ALA A 35 -4.99 -11.97 -2.28
N GLN A 36 -5.98 -12.84 -2.15
CA GLN A 36 -7.38 -12.48 -2.05
C GLN A 36 -7.89 -12.93 -0.68
N MET A 37 -8.35 -12.00 0.14
CA MET A 37 -8.68 -12.23 1.54
C MET A 37 -10.09 -11.75 1.86
N PRO A 38 -10.86 -12.48 2.67
CA PRO A 38 -12.08 -11.93 3.25
C PRO A 38 -11.72 -10.83 4.24
N VAL A 39 -12.43 -9.72 4.18
CA VAL A 39 -12.22 -8.58 5.07
C VAL A 39 -13.54 -8.03 5.58
N THR A 40 -13.48 -7.47 6.78
CA THR A 40 -14.58 -6.73 7.39
C THR A 40 -14.08 -5.33 7.77
N GLY A 41 -15.00 -4.39 7.90
CA GLY A 41 -14.66 -3.02 8.24
C GLY A 41 -15.84 -2.24 8.78
N ARG A 42 -15.56 -0.99 9.16
CA ARG A 42 -16.56 -0.03 9.62
C ARG A 42 -16.52 1.21 8.74
N LEU A 43 -17.69 1.79 8.48
CA LEU A 43 -17.80 3.06 7.77
C LEU A 43 -17.74 4.23 8.75
N VAL A 44 -17.09 5.30 8.34
CA VAL A 44 -16.99 6.53 9.17
C VAL A 44 -18.37 7.13 9.46
N GLY A 45 -19.31 7.03 8.51
CA GLY A 45 -20.70 7.49 8.69
C GLY A 45 -21.63 6.54 9.44
N GLY A 46 -21.11 5.44 9.99
CA GLY A 46 -21.87 4.35 10.60
C GLY A 46 -22.28 3.27 9.60
N GLY A 47 -22.16 2.02 10.04
CA GLY A 47 -22.41 0.84 9.22
C GLY A 47 -21.22 -0.11 9.19
N THR A 48 -21.42 -1.23 8.52
CA THR A 48 -20.41 -2.30 8.40
C THR A 48 -20.13 -2.61 6.94
N PHE A 49 -18.88 -2.97 6.66
CA PHE A 49 -18.44 -3.50 5.38
C PHE A 49 -18.07 -4.96 5.54
N GLN A 50 -18.48 -5.79 4.58
CA GLN A 50 -18.04 -7.17 4.44
C GLN A 50 -17.69 -7.42 2.97
N GLY A 51 -16.52 -7.99 2.73
CA GLY A 51 -16.10 -8.17 1.34
C GLY A 51 -14.81 -8.94 1.19
N ARG A 52 -14.18 -8.73 0.05
CA ARG A 52 -12.89 -9.29 -0.32
C ARG A 52 -11.91 -8.20 -0.70
N LEU A 53 -10.72 -8.30 -0.19
CA LEU A 53 -9.58 -7.49 -0.54
C LEU A 53 -8.65 -8.31 -1.43
N THR A 54 -8.27 -7.77 -2.58
CA THR A 54 -7.23 -8.32 -3.43
C THR A 54 -6.08 -7.34 -3.47
N VAL A 55 -4.92 -7.72 -2.93
CA VAL A 55 -3.70 -6.92 -2.98
C VAL A 55 -2.93 -7.28 -4.23
N HIS A 56 -2.63 -6.29 -5.07
CA HIS A 56 -1.85 -6.46 -6.28
C HIS A 56 -0.40 -6.07 -6.08
N THR A 57 -0.15 -4.97 -5.38
CA THR A 57 1.20 -4.42 -5.23
C THR A 57 1.39 -3.87 -3.83
N LEU A 58 2.58 -4.06 -3.31
CA LEU A 58 3.10 -3.38 -2.11
C LEU A 58 4.33 -2.59 -2.52
N THR A 59 4.33 -1.31 -2.24
CA THR A 59 5.44 -0.39 -2.53
C THR A 59 5.93 0.24 -1.24
N VAL A 60 7.24 0.41 -1.13
CA VAL A 60 7.85 1.20 -0.07
C VAL A 60 8.40 2.46 -0.73
N ASP A 61 8.04 3.62 -0.23
CA ASP A 61 8.54 4.90 -0.72
C ASP A 61 9.94 5.21 -0.16
N GLU A 62 10.50 6.36 -0.56
CA GLU A 62 11.85 6.79 -0.13
C GLU A 62 11.90 7.09 1.37
N GLU A 63 10.78 7.42 1.97
CA GLU A 63 10.61 7.67 3.40
C GLU A 63 10.40 6.39 4.21
N GLY A 64 10.40 5.22 3.56
CA GLY A 64 10.18 3.91 4.19
C GLY A 64 8.70 3.61 4.48
N GLN A 65 7.76 4.39 3.92
CA GLN A 65 6.33 4.17 4.11
C GLN A 65 5.82 3.09 3.17
N LEU A 66 5.08 2.13 3.72
CA LEU A 66 4.45 1.07 2.94
C LEU A 66 3.11 1.55 2.40
N ALA A 67 2.85 1.31 1.12
CA ALA A 67 1.57 1.51 0.49
C ALA A 67 1.10 0.22 -0.19
N ALA A 68 -0.20 -0.07 -0.08
CA ALA A 68 -0.83 -1.21 -0.74
C ALA A 68 -1.79 -0.71 -1.81
N THR A 69 -1.74 -1.35 -2.99
CA THR A 69 -2.70 -1.14 -4.07
C THR A 69 -3.42 -2.43 -4.42
N GLY A 70 -4.66 -2.31 -4.84
CA GLY A 70 -5.44 -3.49 -5.17
C GLY A 70 -6.90 -3.19 -5.47
N ILE A 71 -7.73 -4.19 -5.25
CA ILE A 71 -9.18 -4.12 -5.46
C ILE A 71 -9.91 -4.50 -4.17
N LEU A 72 -10.89 -3.69 -3.81
CA LEU A 72 -11.84 -3.93 -2.73
C LEU A 72 -13.24 -4.11 -3.34
N GLN A 73 -13.93 -5.19 -2.97
CA GLN A 73 -15.32 -5.45 -3.40
C GLN A 73 -16.12 -6.06 -2.25
N GLY A 74 -17.42 -5.81 -2.20
CA GLY A 74 -18.23 -6.36 -1.12
C GLY A 74 -19.58 -5.69 -0.96
N THR A 75 -20.08 -5.71 0.25
CA THR A 75 -21.35 -5.09 0.62
C THR A 75 -21.18 -4.19 1.83
N VAL A 76 -21.87 -3.07 1.78
CA VAL A 76 -22.01 -2.12 2.88
C VAL A 76 -23.42 -2.24 3.45
N THR A 77 -23.53 -2.41 4.75
CA THR A 77 -24.79 -2.31 5.47
C THR A 77 -24.75 -1.05 6.33
N THR A 78 -25.58 -0.06 5.98
CA THR A 78 -25.69 1.18 6.74
C THR A 78 -26.74 1.04 7.86
N ALA A 79 -26.64 1.87 8.89
CA ALA A 79 -27.77 2.07 9.81
C ALA A 79 -28.80 2.99 9.09
N PRO A 80 -29.98 2.56 8.76
CA PRO A 80 -30.92 1.65 9.38
C PRO A 80 -31.06 0.26 8.73
N GLY A 81 -30.04 -0.26 8.07
CA GLY A 81 -30.09 -1.62 7.53
C GLY A 81 -30.16 -1.68 6.00
N ALA A 82 -29.97 -0.55 5.32
CA ALA A 82 -29.86 -0.56 3.87
C ALA A 82 -28.54 -1.27 3.42
N VAL A 83 -28.65 -2.18 2.47
CA VAL A 83 -27.52 -2.94 1.92
C VAL A 83 -27.18 -2.40 0.53
N THR A 84 -25.94 -2.02 0.35
CA THR A 84 -25.41 -1.55 -0.94
C THR A 84 -24.22 -2.42 -1.38
N THR A 85 -24.26 -2.92 -2.60
CA THR A 85 -23.14 -3.66 -3.17
C THR A 85 -22.08 -2.70 -3.69
N ILE A 86 -20.83 -2.94 -3.30
CA ILE A 86 -19.65 -2.25 -3.82
C ILE A 86 -19.04 -3.15 -4.88
N PRO A 87 -19.08 -2.76 -6.17
CA PRO A 87 -18.40 -3.48 -7.22
C PRO A 87 -16.89 -3.45 -7.01
N ALA A 88 -16.15 -4.16 -7.85
CA ALA A 88 -14.69 -4.12 -7.82
C ALA A 88 -14.17 -2.68 -7.89
N HIS A 89 -13.65 -2.18 -6.78
CA HIS A 89 -13.19 -0.80 -6.60
C HIS A 89 -11.68 -0.79 -6.38
N PRO A 90 -10.91 -0.13 -7.26
CA PRO A 90 -9.47 0.00 -7.05
C PRO A 90 -9.19 0.89 -5.83
N PHE A 91 -8.20 0.52 -5.05
CA PHE A 91 -7.72 1.32 -3.92
C PHE A 91 -6.21 1.48 -3.96
N SER A 92 -5.75 2.55 -3.33
CA SER A 92 -4.38 2.78 -2.92
C SER A 92 -4.42 3.35 -1.51
N ALA A 93 -3.78 2.69 -0.57
CA ALA A 93 -3.82 3.10 0.83
C ALA A 93 -2.46 2.88 1.49
N PRO A 94 -2.03 3.80 2.38
CA PRO A 94 -0.93 3.54 3.29
C PRO A 94 -1.19 2.26 4.09
N ALA A 95 -0.12 1.52 4.34
CA ALA A 95 -0.18 0.27 5.07
C ALA A 95 0.87 0.28 6.18
N SER A 96 0.62 -0.48 7.24
CA SER A 96 1.61 -0.79 8.25
C SER A 96 1.72 -2.28 8.46
N LEU A 97 2.91 -2.74 8.78
CA LEU A 97 3.22 -4.13 9.04
C LEU A 97 3.73 -4.29 10.46
N LEU A 98 3.15 -5.24 11.17
CA LEU A 98 3.61 -5.60 12.49
C LEU A 98 3.90 -7.10 12.55
N ASP A 99 5.16 -7.47 12.76
CA ASP A 99 5.52 -8.85 13.11
C ASP A 99 5.40 -9.02 14.62
N LEU A 100 4.34 -9.71 15.07
CA LEU A 100 4.03 -9.86 16.49
C LEU A 100 5.09 -10.63 17.29
N ARG A 101 6.01 -11.33 16.64
CA ARG A 101 6.98 -12.21 17.31
C ARG A 101 8.41 -12.11 16.79
N GLY A 102 8.68 -11.25 15.80
CA GLY A 102 9.99 -11.16 15.15
C GLY A 102 10.41 -12.43 14.38
N THR A 103 9.51 -13.38 14.20
CA THR A 103 9.77 -14.68 13.59
C THR A 103 9.05 -14.91 12.27
N CYS A 104 8.34 -13.90 11.78
CA CYS A 104 7.50 -14.00 10.60
C CYS A 104 6.41 -15.09 10.66
N THR A 105 6.09 -15.57 11.84
CA THR A 105 5.03 -16.58 12.01
C THR A 105 3.65 -15.96 12.00
N THR A 106 3.53 -14.71 12.44
CA THR A 106 2.28 -13.96 12.48
C THR A 106 2.57 -12.51 12.12
N VAL A 107 2.13 -12.11 10.95
CA VAL A 107 2.26 -10.73 10.45
C VAL A 107 0.88 -10.11 10.42
N VAL A 108 0.74 -8.90 10.94
CA VAL A 108 -0.48 -8.11 10.86
C VAL A 108 -0.31 -7.03 9.81
N LEU A 109 -1.20 -7.01 8.84
CA LEU A 109 -1.32 -5.95 7.86
C LEU A 109 -2.47 -5.04 8.26
N ASP A 110 -2.17 -3.80 8.54
CA ASP A 110 -3.14 -2.74 8.80
C ASP A 110 -3.14 -1.76 7.63
N LEU A 111 -4.32 -1.39 7.16
CA LEU A 111 -4.51 -0.47 6.04
C LEU A 111 -5.18 0.80 6.54
N ALA A 112 -4.66 1.94 6.12
CA ALA A 112 -5.33 3.21 6.34
C ALA A 112 -6.74 3.21 5.74
N PRO A 113 -7.65 4.07 6.20
CA PRO A 113 -9.02 4.14 5.69
C PRO A 113 -9.08 4.31 4.18
N ILE A 114 -9.88 3.46 3.52
CA ILE A 114 -10.07 3.45 2.07
C ILE A 114 -11.31 4.24 1.70
N VAL A 115 -11.19 5.16 0.76
CA VAL A 115 -12.34 5.92 0.23
C VAL A 115 -13.11 5.07 -0.76
N LEU A 116 -14.37 4.82 -0.48
CA LEU A 116 -15.31 4.17 -1.41
C LEU A 116 -15.99 5.25 -2.26
N ALA A 117 -15.41 5.57 -3.40
CA ALA A 117 -15.89 6.63 -4.29
C ALA A 117 -17.39 6.55 -4.62
N PRO A 118 -18.00 5.37 -4.86
CA PRO A 118 -19.44 5.27 -5.14
C PRO A 118 -20.34 5.76 -3.99
N LEU A 119 -19.85 5.71 -2.76
CA LEU A 119 -20.60 6.13 -1.57
C LEU A 119 -20.14 7.46 -0.99
N GLY A 120 -18.98 7.99 -1.43
CA GLY A 120 -18.35 9.15 -0.82
C GLY A 120 -17.95 8.95 0.65
N GLN A 121 -17.85 7.70 1.10
CA GLN A 121 -17.57 7.34 2.49
C GLN A 121 -16.23 6.60 2.59
N GLN A 122 -15.63 6.68 3.77
CA GLN A 122 -14.42 5.93 4.10
C GLN A 122 -14.77 4.65 4.85
N VAL A 123 -14.06 3.57 4.51
CA VAL A 123 -14.10 2.31 5.25
C VAL A 123 -12.77 2.09 5.95
N THR A 124 -12.83 1.82 7.25
CA THR A 124 -11.69 1.35 8.04
C THR A 124 -11.81 -0.16 8.16
N LEU A 125 -10.87 -0.88 7.58
CA LEU A 125 -10.82 -2.33 7.64
C LEU A 125 -10.29 -2.79 9.00
N VAL A 126 -10.73 -3.97 9.44
CA VAL A 126 -10.12 -4.65 10.58
C VAL A 126 -8.73 -5.14 10.17
N PRO A 127 -7.68 -4.96 11.01
CA PRO A 127 -6.34 -5.45 10.71
C PRO A 127 -6.32 -6.92 10.32
N ILE A 128 -5.58 -7.24 9.28
CA ILE A 128 -5.54 -8.57 8.66
C ILE A 128 -4.41 -9.35 9.29
N VAL A 129 -4.74 -10.44 9.98
CA VAL A 129 -3.75 -11.32 10.62
C VAL A 129 -3.39 -12.45 9.68
N LEU A 130 -2.15 -12.48 9.25
CA LEU A 130 -1.58 -13.54 8.41
C LEU A 130 -0.80 -14.50 9.29
N GLY A 131 -1.38 -15.66 9.54
CA GLY A 131 -0.83 -16.68 10.45
C GLY A 131 -0.55 -18.02 9.78
N GLN A 132 0.06 -18.93 10.54
CA GLN A 132 0.50 -20.25 10.04
C GLN A 132 -0.60 -21.30 9.93
N ARG A 133 -1.77 -21.08 10.53
CA ARG A 133 -2.82 -22.10 10.59
C ARG A 133 -3.90 -21.88 9.55
N GLY A 134 -4.02 -22.83 8.61
CA GLY A 134 -5.16 -22.90 7.67
C GLY A 134 -5.04 -22.09 6.40
N VAL A 135 -3.83 -21.66 6.04
CA VAL A 135 -3.60 -20.71 4.96
C VAL A 135 -3.48 -21.41 3.61
N GLN A 136 -4.27 -20.94 2.66
CA GLN A 136 -4.08 -21.29 1.24
C GLN A 136 -2.70 -20.79 0.76
N GLN A 137 -2.10 -21.46 -0.23
CA GLN A 137 -0.76 -21.15 -0.74
C GLN A 137 -0.53 -19.65 -1.08
N GLN A 138 -1.57 -18.92 -1.45
CA GLN A 138 -1.49 -17.50 -1.76
C GLN A 138 -1.18 -16.62 -0.56
N GLU A 139 -1.73 -16.93 0.62
CA GLU A 139 -1.43 -16.17 1.85
C GLU A 139 0.00 -16.44 2.32
N SER A 140 0.55 -17.61 2.08
CA SER A 140 1.94 -17.92 2.45
C SER A 140 2.95 -17.09 1.68
N LEU A 141 2.69 -16.82 0.39
CA LEU A 141 3.52 -15.95 -0.45
C LEU A 141 3.45 -14.51 0.02
N LEU A 142 2.24 -14.00 0.29
CA LEU A 142 2.06 -12.66 0.82
C LEU A 142 2.80 -12.49 2.15
N ARG A 143 2.66 -13.41 3.06
CA ARG A 143 3.35 -13.40 4.35
C ARG A 143 4.87 -13.35 4.19
N THR A 144 5.44 -14.18 3.32
CA THR A 144 6.89 -14.19 3.09
C THR A 144 7.37 -12.86 2.53
N THR A 145 6.64 -12.30 1.57
CA THR A 145 6.96 -11.00 0.99
C THR A 145 6.86 -9.89 2.04
N LEU A 146 5.79 -9.86 2.83
CA LEU A 146 5.59 -8.87 3.89
C LEU A 146 6.65 -8.96 4.97
N CYS A 147 7.07 -10.17 5.31
CA CYS A 147 8.12 -10.37 6.30
C CYS A 147 9.47 -9.85 5.81
N THR A 148 9.77 -10.04 4.53
CA THR A 148 10.99 -9.48 3.93
C THR A 148 10.96 -7.96 3.98
N VAL A 149 9.80 -7.35 3.68
CA VAL A 149 9.63 -5.89 3.73
C VAL A 149 9.74 -5.37 5.17
N ALA A 150 9.12 -6.03 6.15
CA ALA A 150 9.19 -5.63 7.55
C ALA A 150 10.63 -5.58 8.09
N ARG A 151 11.46 -6.53 7.66
CA ARG A 151 12.89 -6.57 8.04
C ARG A 151 13.75 -5.50 7.39
N LEU A 152 13.30 -4.90 6.30
CA LEU A 152 13.99 -3.78 5.65
C LEU A 152 13.69 -2.43 6.32
N GLN A 153 12.70 -2.39 7.21
CA GLN A 153 12.29 -1.18 7.96
C GLN A 153 12.92 -1.10 9.36
N GLU A 154 13.63 -2.15 9.83
CA GLU A 154 14.42 -2.17 11.06
C GLU A 154 15.86 -1.67 10.81
#